data_56d058889618c218f0df3aa53dc44980
#
_entry.id   56d058889618c218f0df3aa53dc44980
#
_cell.length_a   1.000
_cell.length_b   1.000
_cell.length_c   1.000
_cell.angle_alpha   90.00
_cell.angle_beta   90.00
_cell.angle_gamma   90.00
#
_symmetry.space_group_name_H-M   'P 1'
#
loop_
_entity.id
_entity.type
_entity.pdbx_description
1 polymer ?
#
loop_
_entity_poly.entity_id
_entity_poly.type
_entity_poly.pdbx_seq_one_letter_code
_entity_poly.pdbx_strand_id
1 'polypeptide(L)'
;MEIERLDPIQWQRLRDIRLRALEESPEWFAALFEKESQRSDSEWQKEASTAHWRAISREGIDIALMGVAVAEPIRECDCWLFSCWIEPEFRGLGIMKMMIDELDAICVEENWTLQGLGVWPDNIRAIKSYEKYGFKKAGEPKASRSRPDQLFQPMFRRRPNSE
;
A
#
# COMPACT_ATOMS: atom_id res chain seq x y z
N MET A 1 0.85 -5.88 -18.89
CA MET A 1 0.59 -5.63 -17.45
C MET A 1 -0.76 -4.96 -17.34
N GLU A 2 -1.59 -5.45 -16.46
CA GLU A 2 -2.95 -4.96 -16.25
C GLU A 2 -3.13 -4.65 -14.76
N ILE A 3 -3.78 -3.52 -14.45
CA ILE A 3 -4.17 -3.19 -13.09
C ILE A 3 -5.67 -3.45 -12.93
N GLU A 4 -6.04 -4.13 -11.85
CA GLU A 4 -7.40 -4.55 -11.60
C GLU A 4 -7.83 -4.17 -10.17
N ARG A 5 -9.09 -3.75 -10.06
CA ARG A 5 -9.75 -3.65 -8.76
C ARG A 5 -10.01 -5.06 -8.22
N LEU A 6 -9.67 -5.28 -6.96
CA LEU A 6 -10.09 -6.48 -6.24
C LEU A 6 -11.39 -6.17 -5.50
N ASP A 7 -12.48 -6.75 -5.97
CA ASP A 7 -13.76 -6.67 -5.26
C ASP A 7 -13.74 -7.57 -4.02
N PRO A 8 -14.56 -7.28 -3.00
CA PRO A 8 -14.61 -8.07 -1.76
C PRO A 8 -14.82 -9.57 -1.97
N ILE A 9 -15.50 -9.97 -3.04
CA ILE A 9 -15.70 -11.38 -3.39
C ILE A 9 -14.38 -12.08 -3.78
N GLN A 10 -13.38 -11.33 -4.18
CA GLN A 10 -12.05 -11.83 -4.56
C GLN A 10 -11.05 -11.86 -3.38
N TRP A 11 -11.57 -11.99 -2.17
CA TRP A 11 -10.74 -11.96 -0.95
C TRP A 11 -9.65 -13.05 -0.91
N GLN A 12 -9.89 -14.22 -1.52
CA GLN A 12 -8.86 -15.27 -1.62
C GLN A 12 -7.67 -14.80 -2.45
N ARG A 13 -7.93 -14.12 -3.58
CA ARG A 13 -6.87 -13.53 -4.41
C ARG A 13 -6.08 -12.48 -3.63
N LEU A 14 -6.76 -11.60 -2.91
CA LEU A 14 -6.12 -10.63 -2.01
C LEU A 14 -5.23 -11.33 -0.98
N ARG A 15 -5.79 -12.33 -0.28
CA ARG A 15 -5.04 -13.13 0.71
C ARG A 15 -3.77 -13.71 0.13
N ASP A 16 -3.88 -14.36 -1.02
CA ASP A 16 -2.76 -15.09 -1.63
C ASP A 16 -1.62 -14.14 -2.06
N ILE A 17 -1.96 -12.98 -2.65
CA ILE A 17 -0.96 -11.97 -3.02
C ILE A 17 -0.32 -11.39 -1.74
N ARG A 18 -1.13 -11.03 -0.74
CA ARG A 18 -0.65 -10.40 0.48
C ARG A 18 0.26 -11.33 1.29
N LEU A 19 -0.09 -12.60 1.43
CA LEU A 19 0.75 -13.58 2.13
C LEU A 19 2.08 -13.79 1.40
N ARG A 20 2.06 -13.83 0.08
CA ARG A 20 3.29 -13.91 -0.71
C ARG A 20 4.19 -12.68 -0.51
N ALA A 21 3.60 -11.49 -0.47
CA ALA A 21 4.33 -10.26 -0.21
C ALA A 21 5.00 -10.25 1.18
N LEU A 22 4.28 -10.70 2.20
CA LEU A 22 4.79 -10.78 3.58
C LEU A 22 5.89 -11.83 3.75
N GLU A 23 5.79 -12.94 3.02
CA GLU A 23 6.79 -14.00 3.02
C GLU A 23 8.07 -13.57 2.28
N GLU A 24 7.92 -12.85 1.16
CA GLU A 24 9.05 -12.38 0.34
C GLU A 24 9.80 -11.22 0.99
N SER A 25 9.09 -10.29 1.62
CA SER A 25 9.69 -9.03 2.15
C SER A 25 9.27 -8.76 3.60
N PRO A 26 9.50 -9.69 4.55
CA PRO A 26 9.00 -9.55 5.93
C PRO A 26 9.55 -8.33 6.66
N GLU A 27 10.75 -7.88 6.31
CA GLU A 27 11.42 -6.73 6.92
C GLU A 27 10.80 -5.38 6.55
N TRP A 28 10.07 -5.30 5.44
CA TRP A 28 9.52 -4.05 4.94
C TRP A 28 8.04 -3.81 5.26
N PHE A 29 7.35 -4.82 5.81
CA PHE A 29 5.95 -4.69 6.20
C PHE A 29 5.80 -4.61 7.73
N ALA A 30 4.83 -3.81 8.17
CA ALA A 30 4.42 -3.77 9.58
C ALA A 30 3.67 -5.05 9.99
N ALA A 31 2.88 -5.61 9.09
CA ALA A 31 2.17 -6.87 9.28
C ALA A 31 3.14 -8.07 9.31
N LEU A 32 2.76 -9.11 10.04
CA LEU A 32 3.55 -10.33 10.20
C LEU A 32 2.86 -11.49 9.49
N PHE A 33 3.61 -12.23 8.68
CA PHE A 33 3.12 -13.41 7.95
C PHE A 33 2.46 -14.43 8.89
N GLU A 34 3.07 -14.75 10.02
CA GLU A 34 2.55 -15.74 10.98
C GLU A 34 1.17 -15.36 11.53
N LYS A 35 0.92 -14.07 11.74
CA LYS A 35 -0.39 -13.56 12.20
C LYS A 35 -1.40 -13.55 11.07
N GLU A 36 -1.02 -13.03 9.92
CA GLU A 36 -1.92 -12.89 8.78
C GLU A 36 -2.32 -14.25 8.20
N SER A 37 -1.41 -15.22 8.15
CA SER A 37 -1.70 -16.58 7.67
C SER A 37 -2.70 -17.34 8.52
N GLN A 38 -2.90 -16.93 9.77
CA GLN A 38 -3.86 -17.54 10.71
C GLN A 38 -5.24 -16.87 10.69
N ARG A 39 -5.42 -15.82 9.91
CA ARG A 39 -6.72 -15.15 9.78
C ARG A 39 -7.77 -16.10 9.21
N SER A 40 -8.99 -16.02 9.75
CA SER A 40 -10.15 -16.73 9.23
C SER A 40 -10.61 -16.16 7.89
N ASP A 41 -11.41 -16.91 7.17
CA ASP A 41 -12.05 -16.46 5.91
C ASP A 41 -12.84 -15.17 6.13
N SER A 42 -13.59 -15.09 7.24
CA SER A 42 -14.38 -13.89 7.56
C SER A 42 -13.51 -12.65 7.81
N GLU A 43 -12.34 -12.81 8.42
CA GLU A 43 -11.39 -11.72 8.60
C GLU A 43 -10.81 -11.25 7.26
N TRP A 44 -10.52 -12.16 6.33
CA TRP A 44 -10.08 -11.80 4.98
C TRP A 44 -11.18 -11.13 4.16
N GLN A 45 -12.42 -11.61 4.27
CA GLN A 45 -13.57 -10.97 3.64
C GLN A 45 -13.78 -9.54 4.14
N LYS A 46 -13.63 -9.33 5.44
CA LYS A 46 -13.68 -8.01 6.05
C LYS A 46 -12.55 -7.12 5.53
N GLU A 47 -11.32 -7.61 5.51
CA GLU A 47 -10.15 -6.87 5.00
C GLU A 47 -10.37 -6.44 3.54
N ALA A 48 -10.87 -7.33 2.70
CA ALA A 48 -11.15 -7.04 1.30
C ALA A 48 -12.20 -5.94 1.11
N SER A 49 -13.07 -5.70 2.10
CA SER A 49 -14.13 -4.67 2.05
C SER A 49 -13.72 -3.32 2.66
N THR A 50 -12.58 -3.23 3.37
CA THR A 50 -12.19 -2.03 4.15
C THR A 50 -11.35 -1.02 3.38
N ALA A 51 -10.89 -1.36 2.18
CA ALA A 51 -10.00 -0.52 1.39
C ALA A 51 -10.23 -0.69 -0.11
N HIS A 52 -9.70 0.23 -0.87
CA HIS A 52 -9.54 0.08 -2.31
C HIS A 52 -8.31 -0.78 -2.59
N TRP A 53 -8.52 -2.04 -2.87
CA TRP A 53 -7.46 -2.97 -3.23
C TRP A 53 -7.27 -3.02 -4.74
N ARG A 54 -6.00 -3.02 -5.16
CA ARG A 54 -5.60 -3.17 -6.56
C ARG A 54 -4.52 -4.23 -6.67
N ALA A 55 -4.69 -5.12 -7.65
CA ALA A 55 -3.65 -6.05 -8.07
C ALA A 55 -3.15 -5.66 -9.46
N ILE A 56 -1.87 -5.86 -9.70
CA ILE A 56 -1.29 -5.75 -11.04
C ILE A 56 -0.87 -7.14 -11.45
N SER A 57 -1.31 -7.56 -12.64
CA SER A 57 -0.99 -8.86 -13.21
C SER A 57 -0.22 -8.74 -14.52
N ARG A 58 0.53 -9.78 -14.82
CA ARG A 58 1.18 -10.00 -16.12
C ARG A 58 0.98 -11.46 -16.53
N GLU A 59 0.41 -11.64 -17.70
CA GLU A 59 0.14 -12.98 -18.23
C GLU A 59 -0.68 -13.87 -17.26
N GLY A 60 -1.64 -13.25 -16.56
CA GLY A 60 -2.50 -13.92 -15.59
C GLY A 60 -1.88 -14.19 -14.22
N ILE A 61 -0.66 -13.73 -13.97
CA ILE A 61 0.03 -13.88 -12.69
C ILE A 61 0.05 -12.54 -11.96
N ASP A 62 -0.41 -12.50 -10.73
CA ASP A 62 -0.35 -11.31 -9.88
C ASP A 62 1.10 -11.03 -9.46
N ILE A 63 1.58 -9.82 -9.78
CA ILE A 63 2.97 -9.41 -9.56
C ILE A 63 3.09 -8.17 -8.67
N ALA A 64 1.99 -7.55 -8.31
CA ALA A 64 1.99 -6.40 -7.41
C ALA A 64 0.65 -6.22 -6.71
N LEU A 65 0.67 -5.55 -5.57
CA LEU A 65 -0.50 -5.25 -4.74
C LEU A 65 -0.39 -3.85 -4.17
N MET A 66 -1.51 -3.17 -4.03
CA MET A 66 -1.64 -1.95 -3.24
C MET A 66 -3.02 -1.86 -2.59
N GLY A 67 -3.06 -1.25 -1.41
CA GLY A 67 -4.29 -0.88 -0.72
C GLY A 67 -4.33 0.63 -0.47
N VAL A 68 -5.51 1.22 -0.60
CA VAL A 68 -5.76 2.62 -0.26
C VAL A 68 -7.02 2.70 0.58
N ALA A 69 -6.92 3.27 1.75
CA ALA A 69 -8.05 3.45 2.66
C ALA A 69 -8.19 4.92 3.07
N VAL A 70 -9.38 5.29 3.55
CA VAL A 70 -9.55 6.56 4.26
C VAL A 70 -8.58 6.60 5.44
N ALA A 71 -7.86 7.70 5.60
CA ALA A 71 -6.91 7.82 6.70
C ALA A 71 -7.64 8.05 8.03
N GLU A 72 -7.11 7.44 9.09
CA GLU A 72 -7.54 7.81 10.44
C GLU A 72 -7.14 9.28 10.74
N PRO A 73 -7.93 10.02 11.54
CA PRO A 73 -7.67 11.44 11.81
C PRO A 73 -6.25 11.75 12.30
N ILE A 74 -5.67 10.85 13.08
CA ILE A 74 -4.28 10.99 13.60
C ILE A 74 -3.21 10.99 12.48
N ARG A 75 -3.55 10.52 11.28
CA ARG A 75 -2.64 10.51 10.12
C ARG A 75 -2.49 11.89 9.50
N GLU A 76 -3.42 12.81 9.74
CA GLU A 76 -3.40 14.20 9.22
C GLU A 76 -3.37 14.29 7.69
N CYS A 77 -3.98 13.30 7.02
CA CYS A 77 -4.16 13.24 5.57
C CYS A 77 -5.52 12.62 5.23
N ASP A 78 -5.92 12.65 3.97
CA ASP A 78 -7.24 12.17 3.55
C ASP A 78 -7.26 10.65 3.38
N CYS A 79 -6.21 10.08 2.80
CA CYS A 79 -6.10 8.65 2.54
C CYS A 79 -4.72 8.11 2.89
N TRP A 80 -4.67 6.81 3.09
CA TRP A 80 -3.46 6.09 3.45
C TRP A 80 -3.18 4.97 2.46
N LEU A 81 -2.03 5.08 1.77
CA LEU A 81 -1.51 4.06 0.88
C LEU A 81 -0.73 3.03 1.72
N PHE A 82 -1.03 1.77 1.55
CA PHE A 82 -0.41 0.68 2.30
C PHE A 82 -0.33 -0.60 1.50
N SER A 83 0.39 -1.58 2.01
CA SER A 83 0.59 -2.88 1.35
C SER A 83 1.14 -2.78 -0.08
N CYS A 84 1.91 -1.73 -0.37
CA CYS A 84 2.58 -1.60 -1.65
C CYS A 84 3.67 -2.65 -1.77
N TRP A 85 3.47 -3.58 -2.70
CA TRP A 85 4.42 -4.63 -2.98
C TRP A 85 4.52 -4.88 -4.49
N ILE A 86 5.73 -5.09 -4.94
CA ILE A 86 6.05 -5.50 -6.32
C ILE A 86 6.98 -6.69 -6.23
N GLU A 87 6.62 -7.78 -6.90
CA GLU A 87 7.48 -8.96 -7.04
C GLU A 87 8.89 -8.53 -7.46
N PRO A 88 9.96 -9.01 -6.81
CA PRO A 88 11.33 -8.54 -7.05
C PRO A 88 11.75 -8.51 -8.52
N GLU A 89 11.42 -9.57 -9.27
CA GLU A 89 11.76 -9.69 -10.67
C GLU A 89 11.13 -8.62 -11.58
N PHE A 90 10.05 -7.98 -11.11
CA PHE A 90 9.31 -6.97 -11.88
C PHE A 90 9.57 -5.54 -11.39
N ARG A 91 10.47 -5.35 -10.42
CA ARG A 91 10.86 -4.02 -9.95
C ARG A 91 11.64 -3.26 -11.03
N GLY A 92 11.43 -1.95 -11.09
CA GLY A 92 12.10 -1.11 -12.10
C GLY A 92 11.44 -1.11 -13.49
N LEU A 93 10.30 -1.78 -13.66
CA LEU A 93 9.56 -1.86 -14.92
C LEU A 93 8.36 -0.90 -15.04
N GLY A 94 8.34 0.15 -14.21
CA GLY A 94 7.28 1.17 -14.26
C GLY A 94 6.02 0.84 -13.46
N ILE A 95 5.99 -0.27 -12.72
CA ILE A 95 4.81 -0.69 -11.94
C ILE A 95 4.47 0.32 -10.85
N MET A 96 5.47 0.90 -10.19
CA MET A 96 5.22 1.96 -9.19
C MET A 96 4.49 3.15 -9.80
N LYS A 97 4.81 3.52 -11.04
CA LYS A 97 4.08 4.59 -11.73
C LYS A 97 2.61 4.23 -11.93
N MET A 98 2.32 3.00 -12.35
CA MET A 98 0.94 2.52 -12.49
C MET A 98 0.17 2.60 -11.16
N MET A 99 0.82 2.22 -10.06
CA MET A 99 0.23 2.32 -8.71
C MET A 99 -0.07 3.77 -8.31
N ILE A 100 0.85 4.69 -8.58
CA ILE A 100 0.66 6.11 -8.25
C ILE A 100 -0.43 6.75 -9.13
N ASP A 101 -0.48 6.41 -10.41
CA ASP A 101 -1.54 6.88 -11.31
C ASP A 101 -2.92 6.36 -10.82
N GLU A 102 -2.99 5.12 -10.37
CA GLU A 102 -4.22 4.52 -9.83
C GLU A 102 -4.61 5.13 -8.47
N LEU A 103 -3.63 5.42 -7.61
CA LEU A 103 -3.86 6.18 -6.37
C LEU A 103 -4.51 7.54 -6.67
N ASP A 104 -4.03 8.25 -7.68
CA ASP A 104 -4.60 9.52 -8.09
C ASP A 104 -6.04 9.37 -8.60
N ALA A 105 -6.31 8.31 -9.38
CA ALA A 105 -7.67 8.01 -9.86
C ALA A 105 -8.64 7.71 -8.69
N ILE A 106 -8.23 6.89 -7.74
CA ILE A 106 -9.01 6.61 -6.52
C ILE A 106 -9.29 7.91 -5.75
N CYS A 107 -8.27 8.75 -5.60
CA CYS A 107 -8.42 10.02 -4.90
C CYS A 107 -9.37 11.01 -5.60
N VAL A 108 -9.46 10.96 -6.93
CA VAL A 108 -10.46 11.72 -7.68
C VAL A 108 -11.87 11.21 -7.36
N GLU A 109 -12.08 9.91 -7.42
CA GLU A 109 -13.37 9.27 -7.14
C GLU A 109 -13.86 9.58 -5.71
N GLU A 110 -12.96 9.51 -4.73
CA GLU A 110 -13.28 9.72 -3.31
C GLU A 110 -13.20 11.19 -2.85
N ASN A 111 -12.81 12.09 -3.74
CA ASN A 111 -12.58 13.51 -3.43
C ASN A 111 -11.50 13.73 -2.35
N TRP A 112 -10.46 12.93 -2.37
CA TRP A 112 -9.28 13.07 -1.52
C TRP A 112 -8.21 13.91 -2.21
N THR A 113 -7.52 14.76 -1.45
CA THR A 113 -6.46 15.64 -1.98
C THR A 113 -5.09 15.35 -1.37
N LEU A 114 -5.02 15.03 -0.10
CA LEU A 114 -3.77 14.76 0.60
C LEU A 114 -3.58 13.26 0.83
N GLN A 115 -2.59 12.70 0.15
CA GLN A 115 -2.22 11.30 0.20
C GLN A 115 -1.12 11.09 1.24
N GLY A 116 -1.22 10.04 2.04
CA GLY A 116 -0.21 9.67 3.02
C GLY A 116 0.22 8.22 2.91
N LEU A 117 1.41 7.95 3.39
CA LEU A 117 1.96 6.60 3.58
C LEU A 117 2.96 6.58 4.73
N GLY A 118 3.28 5.40 5.23
CA GLY A 118 4.35 5.18 6.17
C GLY A 118 5.42 4.28 5.59
N VAL A 119 6.68 4.60 5.84
CA VAL A 119 7.82 3.81 5.38
C VAL A 119 8.86 3.70 6.50
N TRP A 120 9.51 2.54 6.61
CA TRP A 120 10.62 2.40 7.56
C TRP A 120 11.77 3.34 7.16
N PRO A 121 12.38 4.07 8.11
CA PRO A 121 13.43 5.06 7.79
C PRO A 121 14.67 4.49 7.11
N ASP A 122 14.96 3.23 7.31
CA ASP A 122 16.08 2.51 6.70
C ASP A 122 15.75 1.91 5.32
N ASN A 123 14.48 1.94 4.92
CA ASN A 123 14.08 1.55 3.56
C ASN A 123 14.32 2.68 2.55
N ILE A 124 15.60 2.98 2.34
CA ILE A 124 16.05 4.10 1.49
C ILE A 124 15.54 3.93 0.05
N ARG A 125 15.48 2.71 -0.45
CA ARG A 125 14.98 2.42 -1.80
C ARG A 125 13.52 2.83 -1.98
N ALA A 126 12.66 2.48 -1.02
CA ALA A 126 11.25 2.87 -1.05
C ALA A 126 11.08 4.39 -0.91
N ILE A 127 11.80 5.01 0.02
CA ILE A 127 11.78 6.47 0.21
C ILE A 127 12.11 7.20 -1.09
N LYS A 128 13.21 6.84 -1.73
CA LYS A 128 13.60 7.43 -3.03
C LYS A 128 12.57 7.20 -4.12
N SER A 129 11.95 6.02 -4.15
CA SER A 129 10.90 5.71 -5.10
C SER A 129 9.68 6.62 -4.89
N TYR A 130 9.23 6.81 -3.65
CA TYR A 130 8.11 7.71 -3.35
C TYR A 130 8.46 9.18 -3.61
N GLU A 131 9.67 9.62 -3.26
CA GLU A 131 10.14 10.98 -3.53
C GLU A 131 10.13 11.30 -5.03
N LYS A 132 10.50 10.34 -5.87
CA LYS A 132 10.44 10.46 -7.33
C LYS A 132 9.03 10.82 -7.83
N TYR A 133 8.00 10.36 -7.15
CA TYR A 133 6.60 10.63 -7.51
C TYR A 133 5.96 11.78 -6.71
N GLY A 134 6.77 12.53 -5.96
CA GLY A 134 6.33 13.76 -5.31
C GLY A 134 5.93 13.62 -3.84
N PHE A 135 6.09 12.45 -3.23
CA PHE A 135 5.94 12.32 -1.78
C PHE A 135 7.11 12.99 -1.07
N LYS A 136 6.83 13.61 0.07
CA LYS A 136 7.83 14.25 0.93
C LYS A 136 7.67 13.78 2.36
N LYS A 137 8.77 13.63 3.07
CA LYS A 137 8.75 13.35 4.50
C LYS A 137 7.91 14.39 5.24
N ALA A 138 7.02 13.96 6.09
CA ALA A 138 6.07 14.78 6.84
C ALA A 138 6.27 14.59 8.34
N GLY A 139 6.92 15.57 8.99
CA GLY A 139 7.19 15.53 10.42
C GLY A 139 8.20 14.47 10.84
N GLU A 140 8.26 14.23 12.14
CA GLU A 140 9.14 13.26 12.76
C GLU A 140 8.62 11.83 12.61
N PRO A 141 9.51 10.81 12.62
CA PRO A 141 9.09 9.42 12.69
C PRO A 141 8.16 9.14 13.87
N LYS A 142 7.19 8.25 13.66
CA LYS A 142 6.16 7.90 14.65
C LYS A 142 6.21 6.42 14.98
N ALA A 143 5.79 6.05 16.21
CA ALA A 143 5.72 4.67 16.63
C ALA A 143 4.71 3.86 15.80
N SER A 144 5.12 2.68 15.35
CA SER A 144 4.24 1.75 14.66
C SER A 144 3.34 1.02 15.66
N ARG A 145 2.04 0.90 15.36
CA ARG A 145 1.11 0.10 16.18
C ARG A 145 1.40 -1.39 16.12
N SER A 146 1.80 -1.89 14.96
CA SER A 146 2.07 -3.31 14.75
C SER A 146 3.43 -3.75 15.28
N ARG A 147 4.38 -2.81 15.33
CA ARG A 147 5.75 -3.01 15.84
C ARG A 147 6.11 -1.83 16.74
N PRO A 148 5.65 -1.80 18.02
CA PRO A 148 5.76 -0.62 18.88
C PRO A 148 7.18 -0.16 19.20
N ASP A 149 8.16 -1.04 19.03
CA ASP A 149 9.59 -0.78 19.17
C ASP A 149 10.24 -0.15 17.91
N GLN A 150 9.48 -0.01 16.84
CA GLN A 150 9.94 0.58 15.59
C GLN A 150 9.20 1.87 15.25
N LEU A 151 9.91 2.80 14.60
CA LEU A 151 9.36 4.05 14.10
C LEU A 151 9.18 3.97 12.59
N PHE A 152 8.08 4.52 12.08
CA PHE A 152 7.91 4.74 10.65
C PHE A 152 7.96 6.23 10.31
N GLN A 153 8.44 6.55 9.11
CA GLN A 153 8.46 7.90 8.56
C GLN A 153 7.17 8.14 7.78
N PRO A 154 6.29 9.07 8.20
CA PRO A 154 5.19 9.50 7.36
C PRO A 154 5.70 10.26 6.13
N MET A 155 5.06 10.04 5.00
CA MET A 155 5.31 10.81 3.79
C MET A 155 3.98 11.25 3.20
N PHE A 156 3.89 12.49 2.75
CA PHE A 156 2.68 13.07 2.17
C PHE A 156 2.93 13.55 0.74
N ARG A 157 1.85 13.48 -0.04
CA ARG A 157 1.81 14.05 -1.38
C ARG A 157 0.42 14.66 -1.62
N ARG A 158 0.40 15.86 -2.13
CA ARG A 158 -0.84 16.43 -2.63
C ARG A 158 -1.11 15.90 -4.02
N ARG A 159 -2.32 15.39 -4.24
CA ARG A 159 -2.73 14.92 -5.57
C ARG A 159 -2.52 16.02 -6.61
N PRO A 160 -1.91 15.73 -7.77
CA PRO A 160 -1.79 16.70 -8.86
C PRO A 160 -3.15 17.27 -9.26
N ASN A 161 -3.18 18.55 -9.63
CA ASN A 161 -4.39 19.27 -10.05
C ASN A 161 -5.51 19.35 -8.99
N SER A 162 -5.20 19.12 -7.72
CA SER A 162 -6.09 19.43 -6.60
C SER A 162 -5.86 20.87 -6.14
N GLU A 163 -6.94 21.65 -6.08
CA GLU A 163 -6.91 23.02 -5.53
C GLU A 163 -6.88 23.01 -4.00
#